data_cbcf75b6cc9322647b5f470ae3ee9b1b
#
_entry.id   cbcf75b6cc9322647b5f470ae3ee9b1b
#
_cell.length_a   1.000
_cell.length_b   1.000
_cell.length_c   1.000
_cell.angle_alpha   90.00
_cell.angle_beta   90.00
_cell.angle_gamma   90.00
#
_symmetry.space_group_name_H-M   'P 1'
#
loop_
_entity.id
_entity.type
_entity.pdbx_description
1 polymer ?
#
loop_
_entity_poly.entity_id
_entity_poly.type
_entity_poly.pdbx_seq_one_letter_code
_entity_poly.pdbx_strand_id
1 'polypeptide(L)'
;MKKKDKLINKIKRLIKRAGCPRWFHHFGPKKFVSWQLILGLLIKEVFRLSYRRAMKFLNEFYNIKIHWTTLQKFRKRLPLSLWQKLLNSTIEDPIEVAAIDGTSLQRSNPSSHYLKRIDRDTRTSIPIYLNAMVDVVRRKFIAVRHHAKKSGEVPDVKYLVNQCKQDIELILMDKLYDSEKLHRYLREQGIFSVAPVKKNWAKGQLRKQLKDCFDYALYWQRNLVECLFSALKRLFGNSLLSLSAKTQRAELYMRLIAYNLGYFV
;
A
#
# COMPACT_ATOMS: atom_id res chain seq x y z
N MET A 1 25.35 -16.88 -5.82
CA MET A 1 24.38 -16.71 -4.72
C MET A 1 23.00 -17.21 -5.19
N LYS A 2 22.41 -18.19 -4.53
CA LYS A 2 21.11 -18.77 -4.94
C LYS A 2 19.99 -17.70 -4.82
N LYS A 3 19.01 -17.71 -5.74
CA LYS A 3 17.86 -16.75 -5.71
C LYS A 3 17.17 -16.65 -4.33
N LYS A 4 17.14 -17.76 -3.61
CA LYS A 4 16.64 -17.87 -2.23
C LYS A 4 17.35 -16.92 -1.24
N ASP A 5 18.68 -16.84 -1.31
CA ASP A 5 19.47 -16.02 -0.40
C ASP A 5 19.29 -14.53 -0.71
N LYS A 6 19.11 -14.17 -1.98
CA LYS A 6 18.80 -12.78 -2.38
C LYS A 6 17.50 -12.29 -1.72
N LEU A 7 16.45 -13.13 -1.69
CA LEU A 7 15.18 -12.77 -1.09
C LEU A 7 15.29 -12.60 0.43
N ILE A 8 15.93 -13.55 1.10
CA ILE A 8 16.17 -13.46 2.55
C ILE A 8 16.94 -12.17 2.88
N ASN A 9 17.98 -11.85 2.12
CA ASN A 9 18.77 -10.66 2.33
C ASN A 9 17.97 -9.37 2.07
N LYS A 10 17.11 -9.33 1.03
CA LYS A 10 16.19 -8.20 0.82
C LYS A 10 15.27 -7.99 2.04
N ILE A 11 14.69 -9.06 2.58
CA ILE A 11 13.80 -8.96 3.75
C ILE A 11 14.56 -8.57 5.01
N LYS A 12 15.76 -9.09 5.24
CA LYS A 12 16.60 -8.69 6.37
C LYS A 12 16.95 -7.20 6.31
N ARG A 13 17.31 -6.69 5.12
CA ARG A 13 17.57 -5.27 4.90
C ARG A 13 16.33 -4.42 5.16
N LEU A 14 15.17 -4.85 4.64
CA LEU A 14 13.88 -4.18 4.87
C LEU A 14 13.58 -4.03 6.35
N ILE A 15 13.69 -5.11 7.12
CA ILE A 15 13.42 -5.14 8.55
C ILE A 15 14.40 -4.25 9.32
N LYS A 16 15.69 -4.26 8.96
CA LYS A 16 16.70 -3.37 9.54
C LYS A 16 16.36 -1.90 9.28
N ARG A 17 16.04 -1.52 8.03
CA ARG A 17 15.62 -0.16 7.66
C ARG A 17 14.35 0.28 8.38
N ALA A 18 13.39 -0.63 8.58
CA ALA A 18 12.15 -0.36 9.29
C ALA A 18 12.32 -0.24 10.81
N GLY A 19 13.52 -0.47 11.34
CA GLY A 19 13.77 -0.46 12.78
C GLY A 19 13.02 -1.55 13.53
N CYS A 20 12.72 -2.68 12.87
CA CYS A 20 12.00 -3.77 13.51
C CYS A 20 12.91 -4.54 14.48
N PRO A 21 12.40 -4.91 15.66
CA PRO A 21 13.16 -5.69 16.64
C PRO A 21 13.46 -7.09 16.09
N ARG A 22 14.55 -7.70 16.56
CA ARG A 22 14.92 -9.07 16.17
C ARG A 22 13.81 -10.08 16.49
N TRP A 23 13.12 -9.88 17.62
CA TRP A 23 11.93 -10.63 18.03
C TRP A 23 10.81 -9.69 18.40
N PHE A 24 9.59 -9.98 17.95
CA PHE A 24 8.40 -9.18 18.28
C PHE A 24 7.80 -9.48 19.67
N HIS A 25 8.42 -10.37 20.42
CA HIS A 25 7.99 -10.74 21.78
C HIS A 25 9.03 -10.28 22.79
N HIS A 26 8.59 -9.56 23.80
CA HIS A 26 9.42 -9.22 24.96
C HIS A 26 9.53 -10.42 25.92
N PHE A 27 8.44 -11.14 26.09
CA PHE A 27 8.32 -12.30 26.97
C PHE A 27 8.07 -13.59 26.18
N GLY A 28 8.47 -14.73 26.75
CA GLY A 28 8.27 -16.05 26.17
C GLY A 28 9.38 -16.51 25.23
N PRO A 29 9.25 -17.73 24.66
CA PRO A 29 10.29 -18.34 23.86
C PRO A 29 10.56 -17.57 22.56
N LYS A 30 11.79 -17.10 22.40
CA LYS A 30 12.26 -16.37 21.20
C LYS A 30 12.57 -17.32 20.04
N LYS A 31 11.56 -18.08 19.63
CA LYS A 31 11.71 -19.17 18.65
C LYS A 31 11.90 -18.69 17.23
N PHE A 32 11.18 -17.61 16.81
CA PHE A 32 11.19 -17.12 15.45
C PHE A 32 11.64 -15.67 15.36
N VAL A 33 12.60 -15.41 14.48
CA VAL A 33 13.11 -14.05 14.22
C VAL A 33 12.14 -13.30 13.31
N SER A 34 12.10 -11.98 13.43
CA SER A 34 11.16 -11.12 12.71
C SER A 34 11.13 -11.34 11.20
N TRP A 35 12.31 -11.56 10.58
CA TRP A 35 12.39 -11.78 9.13
C TRP A 35 11.73 -13.09 8.68
N GLN A 36 11.76 -14.14 9.50
CA GLN A 36 11.11 -15.41 9.17
C GLN A 36 9.58 -15.27 9.13
N LEU A 37 9.03 -14.51 10.08
CA LEU A 37 7.60 -14.25 10.16
C LEU A 37 7.12 -13.37 9.01
N ILE A 38 7.87 -12.30 8.69
CA ILE A 38 7.55 -11.42 7.56
C ILE A 38 7.70 -12.18 6.24
N LEU A 39 8.78 -12.96 6.06
CA LEU A 39 8.95 -13.83 4.88
C LEU A 39 7.74 -14.74 4.68
N GLY A 40 7.30 -15.41 5.73
CA GLY A 40 6.16 -16.32 5.66
C GLY A 40 4.86 -15.64 5.26
N LEU A 41 4.62 -14.43 5.76
CA LEU A 41 3.46 -13.64 5.38
C LEU A 41 3.54 -13.15 3.93
N LEU A 42 4.71 -12.68 3.47
CA LEU A 42 4.90 -12.24 2.10
C LEU A 42 4.76 -13.40 1.10
N ILE A 43 5.37 -14.56 1.38
CA ILE A 43 5.22 -15.77 0.57
C ILE A 43 3.75 -16.17 0.46
N LYS A 44 3.02 -16.13 1.57
CA LYS A 44 1.58 -16.41 1.57
C LYS A 44 0.82 -15.52 0.58
N GLU A 45 1.11 -14.22 0.55
CA GLU A 45 0.41 -13.29 -0.34
C GLU A 45 0.87 -13.44 -1.81
N VAL A 46 2.18 -13.52 -2.03
CA VAL A 46 2.77 -13.64 -3.37
C VAL A 46 2.23 -14.86 -4.14
N PHE A 47 2.22 -16.02 -3.48
CA PHE A 47 1.74 -17.25 -4.07
C PHE A 47 0.26 -17.54 -3.79
N ARG A 48 -0.45 -16.58 -3.18
CA ARG A 48 -1.88 -16.72 -2.82
C ARG A 48 -2.18 -17.99 -2.04
N LEU A 49 -1.27 -18.39 -1.16
CA LEU A 49 -1.37 -19.64 -0.40
C LEU A 49 -2.30 -19.51 0.81
N SER A 50 -2.91 -20.63 1.20
CA SER A 50 -3.46 -20.76 2.55
C SER A 50 -2.32 -20.76 3.59
N TYR A 51 -2.59 -20.43 4.85
CA TYR A 51 -1.57 -20.47 5.90
C TYR A 51 -0.92 -21.87 6.05
N ARG A 52 -1.70 -22.94 5.88
CA ARG A 52 -1.20 -24.32 5.94
C ARG A 52 -0.24 -24.61 4.79
N ARG A 53 -0.56 -24.19 3.56
CA ARG A 53 0.31 -24.33 2.39
C ARG A 53 1.56 -23.46 2.51
N ALA A 54 1.44 -22.23 3.00
CA ALA A 54 2.59 -21.37 3.25
C ALA A 54 3.56 -21.95 4.28
N MET A 55 3.06 -22.59 5.34
CA MET A 55 3.88 -23.32 6.31
C MET A 55 4.66 -24.48 5.65
N LYS A 56 4.00 -25.30 4.84
CA LYS A 56 4.66 -26.39 4.10
C LYS A 56 5.76 -25.84 3.20
N PHE A 57 5.44 -24.80 2.41
CA PHE A 57 6.40 -24.13 1.54
C PHE A 57 7.63 -23.59 2.30
N LEU A 58 7.41 -22.93 3.46
CA LEU A 58 8.51 -22.44 4.29
C LEU A 58 9.41 -23.57 4.81
N ASN A 59 8.82 -24.68 5.21
CA ASN A 59 9.58 -25.82 5.68
C ASN A 59 10.42 -26.45 4.56
N GLU A 60 9.83 -26.71 3.41
CA GLU A 60 10.49 -27.38 2.27
C GLU A 60 11.57 -26.51 1.63
N PHE A 61 11.26 -25.25 1.36
CA PHE A 61 12.18 -24.38 0.61
C PHE A 61 13.14 -23.58 1.47
N TYR A 62 12.79 -23.28 2.73
CA TYR A 62 13.58 -22.42 3.61
C TYR A 62 14.05 -23.09 4.89
N ASN A 63 13.65 -24.33 5.14
CA ASN A 63 13.88 -25.07 6.39
C ASN A 63 13.40 -24.27 7.64
N ILE A 64 12.26 -23.61 7.51
CA ILE A 64 11.65 -22.80 8.58
C ILE A 64 10.38 -23.49 9.04
N LYS A 65 10.42 -24.10 10.23
CA LYS A 65 9.30 -24.89 10.79
C LYS A 65 8.39 -24.01 11.65
N ILE A 66 7.58 -23.16 11.03
CA ILE A 66 6.60 -22.29 11.71
C ILE A 66 5.21 -22.90 11.60
N HIS A 67 4.50 -23.01 12.71
CA HIS A 67 3.11 -23.45 12.70
C HIS A 67 2.21 -22.36 12.07
N TRP A 68 1.20 -22.75 11.31
CA TRP A 68 0.32 -21.85 10.58
C TRP A 68 -0.43 -20.85 11.48
N THR A 69 -0.82 -21.25 12.71
CA THR A 69 -1.45 -20.35 13.68
C THR A 69 -0.52 -19.24 14.15
N THR A 70 0.79 -19.50 14.21
CA THR A 70 1.79 -18.48 14.56
C THR A 70 1.81 -17.36 13.53
N LEU A 71 1.82 -17.68 12.23
CA LEU A 71 1.73 -16.69 11.16
C LEU A 71 0.42 -15.91 11.20
N GLN A 72 -0.70 -16.60 11.44
CA GLN A 72 -2.03 -15.99 11.52
C GLN A 72 -2.13 -15.02 12.72
N LYS A 73 -1.70 -15.46 13.91
CA LYS A 73 -1.68 -14.62 15.12
C LYS A 73 -0.73 -13.43 14.94
N PHE A 74 0.43 -13.67 14.37
CA PHE A 74 1.42 -12.61 14.09
C PHE A 74 0.83 -11.52 13.20
N ARG A 75 0.21 -11.87 12.05
CA ARG A 75 -0.45 -10.89 11.18
C ARG A 75 -1.49 -10.05 11.92
N LYS A 76 -2.30 -10.67 12.78
CA LYS A 76 -3.34 -9.97 13.57
C LYS A 76 -2.75 -9.01 14.60
N ARG A 77 -1.56 -9.29 15.13
CA ARG A 77 -0.93 -8.50 16.20
C ARG A 77 -0.18 -7.28 15.69
N LEU A 78 0.35 -7.33 14.47
CA LEU A 78 1.12 -6.21 13.92
C LEU A 78 0.27 -4.94 13.80
N PRO A 79 0.75 -3.81 14.35
CA PRO A 79 0.09 -2.53 14.24
C PRO A 79 0.21 -1.95 12.82
N LEU A 80 -0.73 -1.09 12.44
CA LEU A 80 -0.74 -0.44 11.13
C LEU A 80 0.52 0.40 10.89
N SER A 81 0.99 1.09 11.92
CA SER A 81 2.21 1.92 11.87
C SER A 81 3.45 1.11 11.48
N LEU A 82 3.54 -0.15 11.91
CA LEU A 82 4.66 -1.01 11.52
C LEU A 82 4.57 -1.45 10.05
N TRP A 83 3.36 -1.75 9.57
CA TRP A 83 3.14 -2.03 8.15
C TRP A 83 3.54 -0.85 7.28
N GLN A 84 3.17 0.38 7.68
CA GLN A 84 3.59 1.58 6.96
C GLN A 84 5.10 1.79 7.02
N LYS A 85 5.74 1.57 8.18
CA LYS A 85 7.21 1.62 8.29
C LYS A 85 7.90 0.62 7.35
N LEU A 86 7.38 -0.60 7.26
CA LEU A 86 7.88 -1.61 6.33
C LEU A 86 7.71 -1.17 4.87
N LEU A 87 6.56 -0.60 4.52
CA LEU A 87 6.33 -0.09 3.16
C LEU A 87 7.30 1.06 2.84
N ASN A 88 7.42 2.07 3.71
CA ASN A 88 8.34 3.19 3.53
C ASN A 88 9.81 2.72 3.38
N SER A 89 10.19 1.66 4.09
CA SER A 89 11.54 1.10 4.01
C SER A 89 11.86 0.41 2.67
N THR A 90 10.87 0.25 1.79
CA THR A 90 11.07 -0.21 0.41
C THR A 90 11.37 0.91 -0.57
N ILE A 91 11.25 2.18 -0.13
CA ILE A 91 11.43 3.38 -0.94
C ILE A 91 12.82 3.97 -0.68
N GLU A 92 13.36 4.62 -1.68
CA GLU A 92 14.64 5.34 -1.61
C GLU A 92 14.38 6.85 -1.63
N ASP A 93 15.23 7.63 -0.98
CA ASP A 93 15.22 9.09 -0.99
C ASP A 93 16.09 9.68 -2.12
N PRO A 94 15.74 10.87 -2.62
CA PRO A 94 14.44 11.55 -2.55
C PRO A 94 13.42 10.97 -3.52
N ILE A 95 12.15 11.39 -3.41
CA ILE A 95 11.10 11.09 -4.37
C ILE A 95 10.91 12.33 -5.26
N GLU A 96 11.41 12.26 -6.48
CA GLU A 96 11.32 13.36 -7.45
C GLU A 96 9.87 13.62 -7.86
N VAL A 97 9.16 12.58 -8.28
CA VAL A 97 7.77 12.68 -8.72
C VAL A 97 6.93 11.61 -8.04
N ALA A 98 5.97 12.04 -7.26
CA ALA A 98 4.91 11.18 -6.73
C ALA A 98 3.60 11.42 -7.49
N ALA A 99 2.73 10.41 -7.53
CA ALA A 99 1.37 10.58 -8.04
C ALA A 99 0.36 9.95 -7.10
N ILE A 100 -0.82 10.57 -6.99
CA ILE A 100 -1.92 10.11 -6.13
C ILE A 100 -3.14 9.83 -6.97
N ASP A 101 -3.73 8.65 -6.74
CA ASP A 101 -5.00 8.29 -7.35
C ASP A 101 -5.75 7.27 -6.49
N GLY A 102 -7.05 7.10 -6.81
CA GLY A 102 -7.94 6.18 -6.12
C GLY A 102 -8.24 4.92 -6.91
N THR A 103 -8.47 3.82 -6.22
CA THR A 103 -8.98 2.59 -6.80
C THR A 103 -9.87 1.86 -5.79
N SER A 104 -10.49 0.76 -6.21
CA SER A 104 -11.25 -0.11 -5.32
C SER A 104 -10.79 -1.56 -5.44
N LEU A 105 -10.88 -2.29 -4.34
CA LEU A 105 -10.71 -3.73 -4.27
C LEU A 105 -11.98 -4.38 -3.76
N GLN A 106 -12.38 -5.48 -4.39
CA GLN A 106 -13.53 -6.24 -3.96
C GLN A 106 -13.22 -6.99 -2.65
N ARG A 107 -14.26 -7.32 -1.90
CA ARG A 107 -14.18 -8.29 -0.80
C ARG A 107 -14.55 -9.66 -1.33
N SER A 108 -13.84 -10.70 -0.90
CA SER A 108 -14.14 -12.08 -1.30
C SER A 108 -15.34 -12.69 -0.56
N ASN A 109 -16.25 -11.85 -0.16
CA ASN A 109 -17.51 -12.29 0.46
C ASN A 109 -18.52 -12.65 -0.63
N PRO A 110 -19.56 -13.43 -0.29
CA PRO A 110 -20.64 -13.74 -1.21
C PRO A 110 -21.19 -12.47 -1.88
N SER A 111 -21.70 -12.59 -3.10
CA SER A 111 -22.30 -11.46 -3.81
C SER A 111 -23.44 -10.83 -3.01
N SER A 112 -23.68 -9.55 -3.21
CA SER A 112 -24.81 -8.87 -2.56
C SER A 112 -26.16 -9.54 -2.85
N HIS A 113 -26.31 -10.07 -4.06
CA HIS A 113 -27.50 -10.84 -4.46
C HIS A 113 -27.68 -12.11 -3.61
N TYR A 114 -26.60 -12.87 -3.41
CA TYR A 114 -26.65 -14.07 -2.57
C TYR A 114 -26.93 -13.72 -1.10
N LEU A 115 -26.31 -12.68 -0.57
CA LEU A 115 -26.55 -12.22 0.81
C LEU A 115 -27.98 -11.78 1.02
N LYS A 116 -28.58 -11.04 0.06
CA LYS A 116 -30.01 -10.68 0.10
C LYS A 116 -30.91 -11.91 0.12
N ARG A 117 -30.60 -12.92 -0.69
CA ARG A 117 -31.40 -14.16 -0.75
C ARG A 117 -31.42 -14.96 0.55
N ILE A 118 -30.35 -14.87 1.36
CA ILE A 118 -30.25 -15.55 2.67
C ILE A 118 -30.48 -14.60 3.84
N ASP A 119 -31.05 -13.44 3.59
CA ASP A 119 -31.37 -12.38 4.57
C ASP A 119 -30.19 -11.97 5.46
N ARG A 120 -29.01 -11.88 4.87
CA ARG A 120 -27.81 -11.43 5.54
C ARG A 120 -27.41 -10.02 5.13
N ASP A 121 -26.67 -9.36 6.02
CA ASP A 121 -26.16 -8.00 5.81
C ASP A 121 -25.29 -7.90 4.55
N THR A 122 -25.72 -7.06 3.60
CA THR A 122 -25.04 -6.82 2.31
C THR A 122 -23.82 -5.88 2.44
N ARG A 123 -23.61 -5.23 3.58
CA ARG A 123 -22.49 -4.29 3.80
C ARG A 123 -21.12 -4.94 3.61
N THR A 124 -21.03 -6.25 3.81
CA THR A 124 -19.80 -7.01 3.60
C THR A 124 -19.42 -7.18 2.14
N SER A 125 -20.31 -6.92 1.19
CA SER A 125 -20.05 -6.97 -0.26
C SER A 125 -19.55 -5.64 -0.83
N ILE A 126 -19.61 -4.55 -0.06
CA ILE A 126 -19.15 -3.22 -0.50
C ILE A 126 -17.64 -3.26 -0.73
N PRO A 127 -17.14 -2.76 -1.87
CA PRO A 127 -15.71 -2.71 -2.14
C PRO A 127 -14.98 -1.83 -1.13
N ILE A 128 -13.69 -2.11 -0.95
CA ILE A 128 -12.79 -1.24 -0.19
C ILE A 128 -12.22 -0.23 -1.16
N TYR A 129 -12.36 1.05 -0.84
CA TYR A 129 -11.77 2.15 -1.60
C TYR A 129 -10.36 2.42 -1.09
N LEU A 130 -9.44 2.65 -2.01
CA LEU A 130 -8.03 2.90 -1.74
C LEU A 130 -7.63 4.20 -2.43
N ASN A 131 -6.99 5.07 -1.68
CA ASN A 131 -6.17 6.13 -2.24
C ASN A 131 -4.71 5.80 -1.98
N ALA A 132 -3.88 5.79 -3.00
CA ALA A 132 -2.46 5.46 -2.88
C ALA A 132 -1.60 6.56 -3.48
N MET A 133 -0.45 6.77 -2.85
CA MET A 133 0.64 7.59 -3.37
C MET A 133 1.73 6.65 -3.87
N VAL A 134 2.23 6.91 -5.06
CA VAL A 134 3.25 6.10 -5.74
C VAL A 134 4.42 6.96 -6.19
N ASP A 135 5.62 6.39 -6.15
CA ASP A 135 6.81 6.93 -6.81
C ASP A 135 6.71 6.61 -8.30
N VAL A 136 6.62 7.64 -9.12
CA VAL A 136 6.45 7.52 -10.57
C VAL A 136 7.72 6.98 -11.22
N VAL A 137 8.89 7.47 -10.80
CA VAL A 137 10.18 7.11 -11.38
C VAL A 137 10.52 5.64 -11.07
N ARG A 138 10.40 5.23 -9.81
CA ARG A 138 10.76 3.87 -9.37
C ARG A 138 9.59 2.87 -9.45
N ARG A 139 8.39 3.34 -9.79
CA ARG A 139 7.17 2.53 -9.91
C ARG A 139 6.86 1.74 -8.63
N LYS A 140 6.91 2.41 -7.48
CA LYS A 140 6.69 1.81 -6.16
C LYS A 140 5.58 2.50 -5.40
N PHE A 141 4.84 1.75 -4.59
CA PHE A 141 3.83 2.30 -3.68
C PHE A 141 4.51 2.90 -2.44
N ILE A 142 4.20 4.15 -2.11
CA ILE A 142 4.77 4.90 -0.98
C ILE A 142 3.86 4.80 0.26
N ALA A 143 2.61 5.17 0.09
CA ALA A 143 1.62 5.20 1.15
C ALA A 143 0.24 4.82 0.63
N VAL A 144 -0.61 4.33 1.51
CA VAL A 144 -1.99 3.98 1.17
C VAL A 144 -2.95 4.34 2.29
N ARG A 145 -4.10 4.88 1.91
CA ARG A 145 -5.25 5.05 2.78
C ARG A 145 -6.43 4.24 2.23
N HIS A 146 -7.12 3.52 3.10
CA HIS A 146 -8.25 2.70 2.70
C HIS A 146 -9.50 3.09 3.48
N HIS A 147 -10.64 2.99 2.82
CA HIS A 147 -11.94 3.34 3.35
C HIS A 147 -12.95 2.24 3.09
N ALA A 148 -13.84 2.02 4.05
CA ALA A 148 -14.97 1.10 3.89
C ALA A 148 -16.10 1.70 3.02
N LYS A 149 -16.13 3.04 2.89
CA LYS A 149 -17.06 3.80 2.04
C LYS A 149 -16.24 4.79 1.21
N LYS A 150 -16.77 5.19 0.05
CA LYS A 150 -16.14 6.25 -0.75
C LYS A 150 -16.09 7.52 0.12
N SER A 151 -14.92 8.08 0.31
CA SER A 151 -14.70 9.31 1.09
C SER A 151 -14.16 10.42 0.19
N GLY A 152 -14.20 11.67 0.68
CA GLY A 152 -13.59 12.79 -0.02
C GLY A 152 -12.07 12.58 -0.17
N GLU A 153 -11.56 12.93 -1.33
CA GLU A 153 -10.18 12.60 -1.73
C GLU A 153 -9.15 13.57 -1.15
N VAL A 154 -9.52 14.85 -0.98
CA VAL A 154 -8.61 15.91 -0.49
C VAL A 154 -8.02 15.63 0.90
N PRO A 155 -8.79 15.19 1.93
CA PRO A 155 -8.21 14.83 3.23
C PRO A 155 -7.23 13.66 3.18
N ASP A 156 -7.35 12.81 2.15
CA ASP A 156 -6.49 11.66 2.01
C ASP A 156 -5.08 12.03 1.58
N VAL A 157 -4.92 13.08 0.77
CA VAL A 157 -3.60 13.58 0.36
C VAL A 157 -2.76 13.97 1.58
N LYS A 158 -3.32 14.74 2.51
CA LYS A 158 -2.62 15.13 3.74
C LYS A 158 -2.20 13.90 4.56
N TYR A 159 -3.08 12.91 4.66
CA TYR A 159 -2.76 11.66 5.34
C TYR A 159 -1.61 10.92 4.65
N LEU A 160 -1.64 10.79 3.32
CA LEU A 160 -0.64 10.07 2.55
C LEU A 160 0.74 10.74 2.65
N VAL A 161 0.79 12.08 2.55
CA VAL A 161 2.02 12.86 2.72
C VAL A 161 2.60 12.67 4.12
N ASN A 162 1.77 12.76 5.16
CA ASN A 162 2.21 12.56 6.55
C ASN A 162 2.67 11.11 6.85
N GLN A 163 2.27 10.14 6.05
CA GLN A 163 2.76 8.75 6.18
C GLN A 163 4.09 8.52 5.44
N CYS A 164 4.45 9.38 4.51
CA CYS A 164 5.73 9.33 3.82
C CYS A 164 6.84 9.84 4.75
N LYS A 165 8.00 9.17 4.71
CA LYS A 165 9.19 9.60 5.45
C LYS A 165 10.25 10.23 4.55
N GLN A 166 10.10 10.02 3.26
CA GLN A 166 11.00 10.50 2.23
C GLN A 166 10.62 11.94 1.84
N ASP A 167 11.59 12.71 1.41
CA ASP A 167 11.36 14.02 0.85
C ASP A 167 10.73 13.89 -0.53
N ILE A 168 9.63 14.59 -0.75
CA ILE A 168 8.85 14.59 -1.99
C ILE A 168 9.00 15.96 -2.63
N GLU A 169 9.45 16.00 -3.89
CA GLU A 169 9.60 17.25 -4.63
C GLU A 169 8.28 17.67 -5.30
N LEU A 170 7.62 16.72 -5.96
CA LEU A 170 6.43 16.99 -6.77
C LEU A 170 5.35 15.92 -6.58
N ILE A 171 4.08 16.34 -6.53
CA ILE A 171 2.91 15.44 -6.50
C ILE A 171 1.96 15.74 -7.66
N LEU A 172 1.68 14.72 -8.46
CA LEU A 172 0.67 14.72 -9.51
C LEU A 172 -0.65 14.19 -8.98
N MET A 173 -1.74 14.91 -9.25
CA MET A 173 -3.07 14.57 -8.76
C MET A 173 -4.13 14.76 -9.84
N ASP A 174 -5.26 14.05 -9.72
CA ASP A 174 -6.39 14.27 -10.63
C ASP A 174 -7.10 15.59 -10.33
N LYS A 175 -7.90 16.05 -11.27
CA LYS A 175 -8.75 17.25 -11.16
C LYS A 175 -9.66 17.27 -9.93
N LEU A 176 -10.02 16.12 -9.40
CA LEU A 176 -10.83 16.01 -8.17
C LEU A 176 -10.12 16.59 -6.95
N TYR A 177 -8.78 16.55 -6.94
CA TYR A 177 -7.94 17.08 -5.86
C TYR A 177 -7.68 18.58 -5.96
N ASP A 178 -8.16 19.26 -7.03
CA ASP A 178 -7.97 20.71 -7.22
C ASP A 178 -8.62 21.53 -6.09
N SER A 179 -7.79 21.99 -5.17
CA SER A 179 -8.18 22.78 -4.01
C SER A 179 -7.06 23.75 -3.61
N GLU A 180 -7.36 25.06 -3.55
CA GLU A 180 -6.40 26.09 -3.12
C GLU A 180 -5.80 25.78 -1.74
N LYS A 181 -6.64 25.29 -0.79
CA LYS A 181 -6.18 24.89 0.55
C LYS A 181 -5.20 23.72 0.52
N LEU A 182 -5.38 22.78 -0.43
CA LEU A 182 -4.49 21.65 -0.58
C LEU A 182 -3.17 22.07 -1.20
N HIS A 183 -3.19 22.86 -2.28
CA HIS A 183 -1.98 23.36 -2.93
C HIS A 183 -1.14 24.22 -1.97
N ARG A 184 -1.78 25.06 -1.14
CA ARG A 184 -1.11 25.84 -0.09
C ARG A 184 -0.44 24.94 0.94
N TYR A 185 -1.17 23.94 1.46
CA TYR A 185 -0.62 22.98 2.41
C TYR A 185 0.60 22.26 1.86
N LEU A 186 0.55 21.79 0.62
CA LEU A 186 1.69 21.09 0.00
C LEU A 186 2.88 22.01 -0.18
N ARG A 187 2.65 23.27 -0.60
CA ARG A 187 3.70 24.27 -0.74
C ARG A 187 4.36 24.63 0.60
N GLU A 188 3.59 24.69 1.69
CA GLU A 188 4.11 24.89 3.05
C GLU A 188 5.01 23.72 3.51
N GLN A 189 4.81 22.52 2.94
CA GLN A 189 5.67 21.37 3.16
C GLN A 189 6.85 21.30 2.17
N GLY A 190 7.06 22.31 1.34
CA GLY A 190 8.09 22.30 0.29
C GLY A 190 7.77 21.42 -0.93
N ILE A 191 6.53 20.97 -1.07
CA ILE A 191 6.10 20.05 -2.13
C ILE A 191 5.38 20.83 -3.23
N PHE A 192 5.86 20.71 -4.47
CA PHE A 192 5.13 21.18 -5.62
C PHE A 192 3.97 20.25 -5.95
N SER A 193 2.86 20.81 -6.43
CA SER A 193 1.67 20.02 -6.75
C SER A 193 1.10 20.41 -8.11
N VAL A 194 0.76 19.41 -8.92
CA VAL A 194 0.15 19.60 -10.24
C VAL A 194 -1.18 18.86 -10.29
N ALA A 195 -2.25 19.63 -10.48
CA ALA A 195 -3.59 19.12 -10.73
C ALA A 195 -4.30 20.02 -11.73
N PRO A 196 -5.10 19.47 -12.69
CA PRO A 196 -5.86 20.28 -13.62
C PRO A 196 -6.89 21.13 -12.89
N VAL A 197 -6.90 22.45 -13.15
CA VAL A 197 -7.80 23.39 -12.51
C VAL A 197 -9.23 23.23 -13.04
N LYS A 198 -10.21 23.24 -12.15
CA LYS A 198 -11.64 23.22 -12.50
C LYS A 198 -12.05 24.53 -13.16
N LYS A 199 -12.58 24.47 -14.40
CA LYS A 199 -12.86 25.66 -15.24
C LYS A 199 -13.70 26.74 -14.54
N ASN A 200 -14.67 26.37 -13.72
CA ASN A 200 -15.65 27.29 -13.14
C ASN A 200 -15.27 27.85 -11.75
N TRP A 201 -14.09 27.52 -11.19
CA TRP A 201 -13.75 27.83 -9.79
C TRP A 201 -12.31 28.33 -9.63
N ALA A 202 -11.82 29.11 -10.58
CA ALA A 202 -10.45 29.63 -10.58
C ALA A 202 -10.22 30.74 -9.51
N LYS A 203 -10.81 30.60 -8.31
CA LYS A 203 -10.50 31.45 -7.16
C LYS A 203 -9.27 30.90 -6.45
N GLY A 204 -8.29 31.76 -6.20
CA GLY A 204 -7.04 31.41 -5.51
C GLY A 204 -5.81 31.69 -6.36
N GLN A 205 -4.75 32.17 -5.70
CA GLN A 205 -3.52 32.60 -6.38
C GLN A 205 -2.74 31.40 -6.95
N LEU A 206 -2.61 30.33 -6.17
CA LEU A 206 -1.87 29.12 -6.59
C LEU A 206 -2.56 28.41 -7.74
N ARG A 207 -3.89 28.35 -7.74
CA ARG A 207 -4.67 27.75 -8.82
C ARG A 207 -4.57 28.56 -10.12
N LYS A 208 -4.48 29.90 -10.05
CA LYS A 208 -4.22 30.75 -11.21
C LYS A 208 -2.83 30.42 -11.79
N GLN A 209 -1.80 30.43 -10.95
CA GLN A 209 -0.43 30.06 -11.36
C GLN A 209 -0.38 28.69 -12.02
N LEU A 210 -1.02 27.69 -11.41
CA LEU A 210 -1.09 26.33 -11.97
C LEU A 210 -1.80 26.28 -13.32
N LYS A 211 -2.82 27.10 -13.52
CA LYS A 211 -3.52 27.18 -14.81
C LYS A 211 -2.62 27.77 -15.92
N ASP A 212 -1.85 28.79 -15.57
CA ASP A 212 -1.02 29.52 -16.54
C ASP A 212 0.25 28.73 -16.91
N CYS A 213 0.80 27.93 -15.95
CA CYS A 213 2.02 27.17 -16.11
C CYS A 213 1.77 25.64 -16.15
N PHE A 214 0.60 25.18 -16.60
CA PHE A 214 0.25 23.78 -16.56
C PHE A 214 1.04 22.94 -17.59
N ASP A 215 1.88 22.03 -17.12
CA ASP A 215 2.64 21.09 -17.92
C ASP A 215 1.86 19.79 -18.13
N TYR A 216 1.32 19.62 -19.34
CA TYR A 216 0.59 18.43 -19.74
C TYR A 216 1.48 17.20 -19.83
N ALA A 217 2.72 17.30 -20.29
CA ALA A 217 3.64 16.18 -20.42
C ALA A 217 4.00 15.58 -19.05
N LEU A 218 4.26 16.45 -18.08
CA LEU A 218 4.48 16.07 -16.69
C LEU A 218 3.21 15.44 -16.09
N TYR A 219 2.06 16.07 -16.29
CA TYR A 219 0.79 15.58 -15.75
C TYR A 219 0.41 14.17 -16.26
N TRP A 220 0.73 13.86 -17.51
CA TRP A 220 0.39 12.55 -18.11
C TRP A 220 1.10 11.39 -17.42
N GLN A 221 2.22 11.63 -16.74
CA GLN A 221 2.90 10.63 -15.93
C GLN A 221 2.01 10.10 -14.78
N ARG A 222 0.95 10.84 -14.38
CA ARG A 222 -0.05 10.36 -13.42
C ARG A 222 -0.67 9.02 -13.85
N ASN A 223 -0.85 8.79 -15.14
CA ASN A 223 -1.44 7.55 -15.65
C ASN A 223 -0.68 6.30 -15.21
N LEU A 224 0.56 6.45 -14.80
CA LEU A 224 1.35 5.34 -14.26
C LEU A 224 0.72 4.75 -12.99
N VAL A 225 0.01 5.54 -12.17
CA VAL A 225 -0.69 5.02 -10.98
C VAL A 225 -1.73 3.97 -11.38
N GLU A 226 -2.47 4.22 -12.46
CA GLU A 226 -3.46 3.29 -12.98
C GLU A 226 -2.80 1.99 -13.47
N CYS A 227 -1.64 2.11 -14.12
CA CYS A 227 -0.83 0.96 -14.52
C CYS A 227 -0.37 0.14 -13.30
N LEU A 228 0.07 0.81 -12.22
CA LEU A 228 0.48 0.13 -10.98
C LEU A 228 -0.70 -0.57 -10.31
N PHE A 229 -1.88 0.06 -10.25
CA PHE A 229 -3.08 -0.59 -9.74
C PHE A 229 -3.48 -1.81 -10.58
N SER A 230 -3.41 -1.70 -11.91
CA SER A 230 -3.67 -2.83 -12.80
C SER A 230 -2.68 -3.96 -12.59
N ALA A 231 -1.39 -3.67 -12.44
CA ALA A 231 -0.37 -4.64 -12.14
C ALA A 231 -0.60 -5.31 -10.77
N LEU A 232 -0.91 -4.53 -9.74
CA LEU A 232 -1.23 -5.03 -8.40
C LEU A 232 -2.42 -6.01 -8.44
N LYS A 233 -3.50 -5.63 -9.14
CA LYS A 233 -4.70 -6.47 -9.28
C LYS A 233 -4.44 -7.73 -10.08
N ARG A 234 -3.63 -7.68 -11.14
CA ARG A 234 -3.24 -8.88 -11.89
C ARG A 234 -2.41 -9.85 -11.07
N LEU A 235 -1.44 -9.35 -10.30
CA LEU A 235 -0.54 -10.17 -9.50
C LEU A 235 -1.24 -10.81 -8.29
N PHE A 236 -2.03 -10.03 -7.56
CA PHE A 236 -2.61 -10.48 -6.28
C PHE A 236 -4.11 -10.74 -6.33
N GLY A 237 -4.74 -10.48 -7.47
CA GLY A 237 -6.19 -10.55 -7.62
C GLY A 237 -6.90 -9.27 -7.15
N ASN A 238 -8.08 -9.05 -7.71
CA ASN A 238 -8.90 -7.85 -7.45
C ASN A 238 -9.69 -7.92 -6.13
N SER A 239 -9.56 -8.98 -5.34
CA SER A 239 -10.29 -9.15 -4.09
C SER A 239 -9.38 -9.39 -2.90
N LEU A 240 -9.78 -8.87 -1.72
CA LEU A 240 -9.16 -9.17 -0.45
C LEU A 240 -9.83 -10.41 0.17
N LEU A 241 -9.01 -11.39 0.55
CA LEU A 241 -9.48 -12.65 1.13
C LEU A 241 -9.77 -12.57 2.63
N SER A 242 -9.27 -11.53 3.29
CA SER A 242 -9.42 -11.34 4.74
C SER A 242 -10.79 -10.77 5.07
N LEU A 243 -11.40 -11.23 6.16
CA LEU A 243 -12.75 -10.82 6.59
C LEU A 243 -12.77 -9.56 7.45
N SER A 244 -11.86 -9.45 8.43
CA SER A 244 -11.86 -8.30 9.35
C SER A 244 -11.10 -7.12 8.78
N ALA A 245 -11.52 -5.89 9.08
CA ALA A 245 -10.87 -4.66 8.63
C ALA A 245 -9.35 -4.62 8.95
N LYS A 246 -8.96 -5.06 10.15
CA LYS A 246 -7.54 -5.13 10.54
C LYS A 246 -6.74 -6.07 9.65
N THR A 247 -7.28 -7.25 9.35
CA THR A 247 -6.59 -8.24 8.50
C THR A 247 -6.63 -7.87 7.03
N GLN A 248 -7.67 -7.16 6.56
CA GLN A 248 -7.73 -6.59 5.20
C GLN A 248 -6.62 -5.55 4.98
N ARG A 249 -6.40 -4.67 5.98
CA ARG A 249 -5.29 -3.71 5.95
C ARG A 249 -3.94 -4.40 5.87
N ALA A 250 -3.71 -5.39 6.73
CA ALA A 250 -2.46 -6.14 6.72
C ALA A 250 -2.24 -6.87 5.37
N GLU A 251 -3.30 -7.46 4.79
CA GLU A 251 -3.23 -8.10 3.48
C GLU A 251 -2.85 -7.10 2.39
N LEU A 252 -3.46 -5.92 2.40
CA LEU A 252 -3.13 -4.86 1.46
C LEU A 252 -1.66 -4.46 1.56
N TYR A 253 -1.17 -4.14 2.76
CA TYR A 253 0.24 -3.77 2.96
C TYR A 253 1.20 -4.88 2.53
N MET A 254 0.89 -6.15 2.82
CA MET A 254 1.71 -7.27 2.36
C MET A 254 1.81 -7.33 0.83
N ARG A 255 0.71 -7.08 0.12
CA ARG A 255 0.68 -7.01 -1.35
C ARG A 255 1.54 -5.87 -1.88
N LEU A 256 1.42 -4.66 -1.29
CA LEU A 256 2.20 -3.49 -1.68
C LEU A 256 3.70 -3.68 -1.41
N ILE A 257 4.06 -4.21 -0.24
CA ILE A 257 5.46 -4.51 0.11
C ILE A 257 6.03 -5.58 -0.84
N ALA A 258 5.27 -6.63 -1.11
CA ALA A 258 5.69 -7.68 -2.03
C ALA A 258 5.89 -7.12 -3.44
N TYR A 259 4.99 -6.25 -3.91
CA TYR A 259 5.12 -5.56 -5.18
C TYR A 259 6.43 -4.74 -5.23
N ASN A 260 6.65 -3.87 -4.24
CA ASN A 260 7.83 -3.01 -4.18
C ASN A 260 9.16 -3.78 -4.10
N LEU A 261 9.16 -4.96 -3.50
CA LEU A 261 10.35 -5.82 -3.43
C LEU A 261 10.66 -6.54 -4.76
N GLY A 262 9.77 -6.44 -5.76
CA GLY A 262 9.99 -7.05 -7.06
C GLY A 262 10.02 -8.57 -7.02
N TYR A 263 9.08 -9.20 -6.31
CA TYR A 263 9.00 -10.67 -6.22
C TYR A 263 8.74 -11.36 -7.55
N PHE A 264 8.36 -10.62 -8.57
CA PHE A 264 7.90 -11.14 -9.86
C PHE A 264 8.82 -10.76 -11.01
N VAL A 265 9.97 -10.17 -10.71
CA VAL A 265 11.00 -9.81 -11.71
C VAL A 265 12.27 -10.60 -11.46
#